data_ce252b27c2ed510d8191a3bc01d97dc0
#
_entry.id   ce252b27c2ed510d8191a3bc01d97dc0
#
_cell.length_a   1.000
_cell.length_b   1.000
_cell.length_c   1.000
_cell.angle_alpha   90.00
_cell.angle_beta   90.00
_cell.angle_gamma   90.00
#
_symmetry.space_group_name_H-M   'P 1'
#
loop_
_entity.id
_entity.type
_entity.pdbx_description
1 polymer ?
#
loop_
_entity_poly.entity_id
_entity_poly.type
_entity_poly.pdbx_seq_one_letter_code
_entity_poly.pdbx_strand_id
1 'polypeptide(L)'
;MRIGVLTGGGDCPGLNAVIRAVVRKGVETYGHEFVGFKDGWRGPLEGVTMPLAVADVRGILPKGGTILGSSRTNPFKIDGGVEQIKANLASGGIDALIAIGGEDTLGVATKLHDLGVNVVGVPKTIDNDLSGTDYTFGFDTAVNIATEAIDRLHTTAESHHRVLVVEVMGRHAGWIALHAGLAGGANVVLIPEQPFDIDAVCAHVEHRFQTHYAPIIVVSEGAVPKDSDTESGMTLLTGEKDAFGHVRLGGIGDRLAKEIEARTGKEARAVVLGHIQRGGTPTAFDRVLATRLGLAAIDAVHEGDFGKMVALQGTSIARIDLVEGTGELKVVEPERYAEAEVFFG
;
A
#
# COMPACT_ATOMS: atom_id res chain seq x y z
N MET A 1 -14.85 25.43 10.48
CA MET A 1 -13.40 25.22 10.33
C MET A 1 -13.03 25.21 8.86
N ARG A 2 -11.82 25.61 8.56
CA ARG A 2 -11.19 25.45 7.24
C ARG A 2 -10.17 24.32 7.31
N ILE A 3 -10.39 23.24 6.54
CA ILE A 3 -9.68 21.98 6.69
C ILE A 3 -8.83 21.71 5.45
N GLY A 4 -7.55 21.43 5.67
CA GLY A 4 -6.63 20.98 4.63
C GLY A 4 -6.69 19.47 4.45
N VAL A 5 -6.70 19.00 3.19
CA VAL A 5 -6.65 17.57 2.85
C VAL A 5 -5.44 17.32 1.96
N LEU A 6 -4.65 16.31 2.26
CA LEU A 6 -3.53 15.87 1.43
C LEU A 6 -3.50 14.36 1.27
N THR A 7 -2.90 13.91 0.17
CA THR A 7 -2.63 12.50 -0.12
C THR A 7 -1.14 12.29 -0.36
N GLY A 8 -0.49 11.42 0.41
CA GLY A 8 0.97 11.22 0.35
C GLY A 8 1.40 9.78 0.11
N GLY A 9 2.66 9.62 -0.31
CA GLY A 9 3.26 8.33 -0.62
C GLY A 9 2.81 7.75 -1.97
N GLY A 10 2.98 6.44 -2.17
CA GLY A 10 2.47 5.77 -3.38
C GLY A 10 0.96 5.89 -3.50
N ASP A 11 0.46 6.16 -4.69
CA ASP A 11 -0.98 6.17 -4.94
C ASP A 11 -1.60 4.78 -4.88
N CYS A 12 -2.90 4.73 -4.66
CA CYS A 12 -3.70 3.51 -4.74
C CYS A 12 -5.16 3.80 -5.07
N PRO A 13 -5.90 2.81 -5.57
CA PRO A 13 -7.34 2.92 -5.73
C PRO A 13 -8.04 3.15 -4.38
N GLY A 14 -8.97 4.12 -4.32
CA GLY A 14 -9.72 4.47 -3.10
C GLY A 14 -9.41 5.86 -2.52
N LEU A 15 -8.25 6.47 -2.84
CA LEU A 15 -7.90 7.82 -2.36
C LEU A 15 -8.99 8.85 -2.67
N ASN A 16 -9.52 8.85 -3.89
CA ASN A 16 -10.59 9.77 -4.28
C ASN A 16 -11.92 9.50 -3.56
N ALA A 17 -12.17 8.26 -3.15
CA ALA A 17 -13.35 7.91 -2.35
C ALA A 17 -13.27 8.53 -0.94
N VAL A 18 -12.08 8.52 -0.31
CA VAL A 18 -11.83 9.21 0.98
C VAL A 18 -12.05 10.71 0.82
N ILE A 19 -11.39 11.34 -0.16
CA ILE A 19 -11.51 12.79 -0.41
C ILE A 19 -12.98 13.19 -0.59
N ARG A 20 -13.72 12.42 -1.40
CA ARG A 20 -15.15 12.64 -1.63
C ARG A 20 -15.96 12.56 -0.34
N ALA A 21 -15.72 11.56 0.50
CA ALA A 21 -16.46 11.35 1.75
C ALA A 21 -16.22 12.49 2.74
N VAL A 22 -14.94 12.86 2.92
CA VAL A 22 -14.51 13.97 3.78
C VAL A 22 -15.17 15.28 3.36
N VAL A 23 -15.06 15.65 2.09
CA VAL A 23 -15.56 16.93 1.59
C VAL A 23 -17.10 16.98 1.65
N ARG A 24 -17.77 15.92 1.18
CA ARG A 24 -19.23 15.94 1.16
C ARG A 24 -19.83 16.06 2.55
N LYS A 25 -19.44 15.20 3.49
CA LYS A 25 -19.97 15.24 4.84
C LYS A 25 -19.56 16.53 5.55
N GLY A 26 -18.31 16.93 5.42
CA GLY A 26 -17.80 18.14 6.06
C GLY A 26 -18.53 19.41 5.61
N VAL A 27 -18.84 19.55 4.32
CA VAL A 27 -19.59 20.69 3.79
C VAL A 27 -21.10 20.55 4.10
N GLU A 28 -21.70 19.41 3.71
CA GLU A 28 -23.16 19.26 3.74
C GLU A 28 -23.72 19.08 5.16
N THR A 29 -22.94 18.47 6.08
CA THR A 29 -23.40 18.20 7.45
C THR A 29 -22.86 19.21 8.47
N TYR A 30 -21.59 19.59 8.34
CA TYR A 30 -20.89 20.40 9.35
C TYR A 30 -20.63 21.84 8.93
N GLY A 31 -20.86 22.21 7.67
CA GLY A 31 -20.61 23.56 7.15
C GLY A 31 -19.12 23.95 7.13
N HIS A 32 -18.21 22.97 7.01
CA HIS A 32 -16.78 23.22 6.92
C HIS A 32 -16.34 23.62 5.52
N GLU A 33 -15.24 24.37 5.43
CA GLU A 33 -14.56 24.70 4.18
C GLU A 33 -13.35 23.78 3.98
N PHE A 34 -13.03 23.44 2.73
CA PHE A 34 -11.92 22.54 2.39
C PHE A 34 -10.96 23.16 1.40
N VAL A 35 -9.69 22.81 1.62
CA VAL A 35 -8.58 23.10 0.69
C VAL A 35 -7.82 21.80 0.45
N GLY A 36 -7.59 21.45 -0.81
CA GLY A 36 -6.71 20.36 -1.18
C GLY A 36 -5.27 20.84 -1.29
N PHE A 37 -4.35 20.25 -0.53
CA PHE A 37 -2.93 20.45 -0.74
C PHE A 37 -2.42 19.54 -1.85
N LYS A 38 -1.69 20.12 -2.79
CA LYS A 38 -1.15 19.38 -3.95
C LYS A 38 0.12 18.61 -3.57
N ASP A 39 0.23 17.40 -4.14
CA ASP A 39 1.45 16.60 -4.10
C ASP A 39 1.95 16.29 -2.67
N GLY A 40 1.07 15.77 -1.83
CA GLY A 40 1.40 15.32 -0.48
C GLY A 40 1.92 16.43 0.42
N TRP A 41 2.96 16.15 1.22
CA TRP A 41 3.55 17.12 2.12
C TRP A 41 4.25 18.31 1.41
N ARG A 42 4.52 18.19 0.09
CA ARG A 42 5.02 19.33 -0.70
C ARG A 42 4.03 20.47 -0.72
N GLY A 43 2.72 20.16 -0.82
CA GLY A 43 1.67 21.18 -0.85
C GLY A 43 1.67 22.10 0.37
N PRO A 44 1.57 21.58 1.61
CA PRO A 44 1.70 22.43 2.82
C PRO A 44 3.05 23.13 2.93
N LEU A 45 4.15 22.50 2.50
CA LEU A 45 5.50 23.08 2.54
C LEU A 45 5.63 24.29 1.60
N GLU A 46 5.12 24.20 0.39
CA GLU A 46 5.22 25.24 -0.65
C GLU A 46 3.99 26.15 -0.70
N GLY A 47 2.95 25.88 0.09
CA GLY A 47 1.70 26.65 0.08
C GLY A 47 0.85 26.40 -1.17
N VAL A 48 1.06 25.26 -1.87
CA VAL A 48 0.34 24.93 -3.12
C VAL A 48 -0.97 24.24 -2.82
N THR A 49 -2.06 24.92 -3.11
CA THR A 49 -3.41 24.46 -2.79
C THR A 49 -4.34 24.48 -4.02
N MET A 50 -5.44 23.76 -3.90
CA MET A 50 -6.59 23.89 -4.79
C MET A 50 -7.88 23.96 -3.96
N PRO A 51 -8.92 24.65 -4.43
CA PRO A 51 -10.24 24.59 -3.80
C PRO A 51 -10.78 23.15 -3.80
N LEU A 52 -11.52 22.79 -2.74
CA LEU A 52 -12.25 21.52 -2.65
C LEU A 52 -13.69 21.78 -2.24
N ALA A 53 -14.56 22.00 -3.23
CA ALA A 53 -15.98 22.08 -3.02
C ALA A 53 -16.66 20.74 -3.37
N VAL A 54 -17.95 20.61 -3.03
CA VAL A 54 -18.75 19.43 -3.38
C VAL A 54 -18.76 19.17 -4.90
N ALA A 55 -18.70 20.23 -5.70
CA ALA A 55 -18.64 20.12 -7.17
C ALA A 55 -17.34 19.43 -7.67
N ASP A 56 -16.21 19.70 -7.01
CA ASP A 56 -14.89 19.18 -7.38
C ASP A 56 -14.74 17.69 -7.11
N VAL A 57 -15.55 17.15 -6.19
CA VAL A 57 -15.54 15.74 -5.82
C VAL A 57 -16.65 14.91 -6.47
N ARG A 58 -17.35 15.48 -7.46
CA ARG A 58 -18.35 14.73 -8.26
C ARG A 58 -17.66 13.75 -9.21
N GLY A 59 -18.19 12.53 -9.26
CA GLY A 59 -17.74 11.50 -10.22
C GLY A 59 -16.35 10.94 -9.95
N ILE A 60 -15.68 11.28 -8.84
CA ILE A 60 -14.33 10.77 -8.52
C ILE A 60 -14.34 9.42 -7.79
N LEU A 61 -15.48 8.97 -7.28
CA LEU A 61 -15.57 7.71 -6.52
C LEU A 61 -14.94 6.49 -7.23
N PRO A 62 -15.18 6.25 -8.53
CA PRO A 62 -14.59 5.11 -9.23
C PRO A 62 -13.19 5.39 -9.81
N LYS A 63 -12.67 6.61 -9.68
CA LYS A 63 -11.38 6.98 -10.25
C LYS A 63 -10.24 6.51 -9.35
N GLY A 64 -9.30 5.76 -9.94
CA GLY A 64 -8.00 5.46 -9.30
C GLY A 64 -7.11 6.69 -9.17
N GLY A 65 -5.94 6.51 -8.55
CA GLY A 65 -5.04 7.61 -8.25
C GLY A 65 -5.67 8.64 -7.31
N THR A 66 -5.20 9.88 -7.38
CA THR A 66 -5.67 10.99 -6.53
C THR A 66 -5.77 12.30 -7.30
N ILE A 67 -6.86 13.04 -7.10
CA ILE A 67 -7.04 14.39 -7.70
C ILE A 67 -6.09 15.43 -7.10
N LEU A 68 -5.52 15.14 -5.91
CA LEU A 68 -4.59 16.04 -5.22
C LEU A 68 -3.13 15.86 -5.66
N GLY A 69 -2.80 14.75 -6.34
CA GLY A 69 -1.43 14.35 -6.57
C GLY A 69 -0.77 13.79 -5.32
N SER A 70 0.44 13.29 -5.45
CA SER A 70 1.20 12.71 -4.36
C SER A 70 2.70 12.96 -4.54
N SER A 71 3.45 12.95 -3.45
CA SER A 71 4.92 13.01 -3.48
C SER A 71 5.53 12.23 -2.31
N ARG A 72 6.84 12.02 -2.39
CA ARG A 72 7.67 11.49 -1.30
C ARG A 72 8.46 12.60 -0.61
N THR A 73 7.83 13.75 -0.40
CA THR A 73 8.44 14.89 0.32
C THR A 73 8.39 14.63 1.82
N ASN A 74 9.55 14.73 2.48
CA ASN A 74 9.68 14.67 3.94
C ASN A 74 10.10 16.03 4.47
N PRO A 75 9.18 16.82 5.07
CA PRO A 75 9.49 18.16 5.54
C PRO A 75 10.51 18.19 6.70
N PHE A 76 10.67 17.10 7.43
CA PHE A 76 11.67 17.00 8.51
C PHE A 76 13.11 16.83 8.01
N LYS A 77 13.29 16.57 6.70
CA LYS A 77 14.60 16.52 6.04
C LYS A 77 14.94 17.81 5.29
N ILE A 78 14.15 18.86 5.46
CA ILE A 78 14.30 20.16 4.81
C ILE A 78 14.50 21.20 5.90
N ASP A 79 15.57 21.99 5.80
CA ASP A 79 15.86 23.05 6.77
C ASP A 79 14.71 24.06 6.85
N GLY A 80 14.17 24.27 8.04
CA GLY A 80 13.02 25.16 8.26
C GLY A 80 11.69 24.62 7.69
N GLY A 81 11.63 23.36 7.22
CA GLY A 81 10.45 22.82 6.54
C GLY A 81 9.21 22.73 7.42
N VAL A 82 9.38 22.41 8.70
CA VAL A 82 8.27 22.36 9.68
C VAL A 82 7.72 23.75 9.96
N GLU A 83 8.59 24.71 10.20
CA GLU A 83 8.24 26.12 10.43
C GLU A 83 7.51 26.70 9.23
N GLN A 84 7.97 26.37 8.02
CA GLN A 84 7.33 26.79 6.78
C GLN A 84 5.92 26.22 6.64
N ILE A 85 5.72 24.93 6.96
CA ILE A 85 4.38 24.32 6.98
C ILE A 85 3.48 25.06 7.94
N LYS A 86 3.92 25.28 9.19
CA LYS A 86 3.13 26.00 10.20
C LYS A 86 2.76 27.42 9.75
N ALA A 87 3.72 28.14 9.17
CA ALA A 87 3.48 29.47 8.63
C ALA A 87 2.46 29.46 7.49
N ASN A 88 2.55 28.50 6.56
CA ASN A 88 1.61 28.35 5.46
C ASN A 88 0.20 27.96 5.93
N LEU A 89 0.09 27.07 6.92
CA LEU A 89 -1.20 26.72 7.52
C LEU A 89 -1.85 27.94 8.20
N ALA A 90 -1.07 28.69 8.99
CA ALA A 90 -1.57 29.88 9.67
C ALA A 90 -2.00 30.98 8.66
N SER A 91 -1.16 31.27 7.66
CA SER A 91 -1.48 32.27 6.63
C SER A 91 -2.69 31.88 5.77
N GLY A 92 -2.88 30.57 5.54
CA GLY A 92 -4.02 30.01 4.82
C GLY A 92 -5.30 29.92 5.68
N GLY A 93 -5.22 30.21 7.00
CA GLY A 93 -6.33 30.04 7.93
C GLY A 93 -6.79 28.58 8.04
N ILE A 94 -5.85 27.64 7.99
CA ILE A 94 -6.16 26.20 8.08
C ILE A 94 -6.20 25.80 9.55
N ASP A 95 -7.36 25.35 10.01
CA ASP A 95 -7.61 24.97 11.40
C ASP A 95 -7.15 23.54 11.70
N ALA A 96 -7.23 22.63 10.71
CA ALA A 96 -6.89 21.23 10.85
C ALA A 96 -6.48 20.59 9.51
N LEU A 97 -5.78 19.45 9.58
CA LEU A 97 -5.38 18.64 8.43
C LEU A 97 -6.01 17.24 8.49
N ILE A 98 -6.36 16.71 7.32
CA ILE A 98 -6.60 15.28 7.12
C ILE A 98 -5.48 14.77 6.20
N ALA A 99 -4.58 13.94 6.77
CA ALA A 99 -3.47 13.34 6.06
C ALA A 99 -3.83 11.90 5.67
N ILE A 100 -3.87 11.64 4.36
CA ILE A 100 -4.23 10.33 3.79
C ILE A 100 -2.95 9.69 3.24
N GLY A 101 -2.46 8.61 3.84
CA GLY A 101 -1.20 8.02 3.39
C GLY A 101 -0.79 6.75 4.13
N GLY A 102 0.36 6.21 3.72
CA GLY A 102 1.04 5.10 4.39
C GLY A 102 1.89 5.57 5.57
N GLU A 103 2.73 4.65 6.07
CA GLU A 103 3.61 4.87 7.23
C GLU A 103 4.36 6.20 7.17
N ASP A 104 5.09 6.46 6.09
CA ASP A 104 5.88 7.70 5.91
C ASP A 104 5.02 8.98 6.05
N THR A 105 3.84 8.97 5.42
CA THR A 105 2.94 10.15 5.43
C THR A 105 2.32 10.36 6.79
N LEU A 106 1.89 9.28 7.43
CA LEU A 106 1.30 9.32 8.77
C LEU A 106 2.36 9.57 9.84
N GLY A 107 3.58 9.07 9.66
CA GLY A 107 4.70 9.37 10.54
C GLY A 107 5.08 10.87 10.56
N VAL A 108 4.99 11.54 9.40
CA VAL A 108 5.10 13.02 9.35
C VAL A 108 3.91 13.66 10.06
N ALA A 109 2.70 13.16 9.88
CA ALA A 109 1.49 13.67 10.56
C ALA A 109 1.61 13.56 12.09
N THR A 110 2.10 12.41 12.59
CA THR A 110 2.35 12.19 14.03
C THR A 110 3.29 13.25 14.59
N LYS A 111 4.45 13.43 13.95
CA LYS A 111 5.45 14.43 14.39
C LYS A 111 4.93 15.87 14.32
N LEU A 112 4.13 16.21 13.33
CA LEU A 112 3.50 17.54 13.24
C LEU A 112 2.44 17.73 14.32
N HIS A 113 1.69 16.66 14.68
CA HIS A 113 0.77 16.70 15.81
C HIS A 113 1.47 17.00 17.13
N ASP A 114 2.58 16.31 17.41
CA ASP A 114 3.42 16.55 18.61
C ASP A 114 3.94 17.98 18.69
N LEU A 115 4.06 18.65 17.53
CA LEU A 115 4.46 20.05 17.41
C LEU A 115 3.25 21.02 17.38
N GLY A 116 2.06 20.56 17.71
CA GLY A 116 0.86 21.38 17.88
C GLY A 116 0.04 21.62 16.61
N VAL A 117 0.23 20.83 15.55
CA VAL A 117 -0.65 20.85 14.37
C VAL A 117 -1.84 19.92 14.60
N ASN A 118 -3.05 20.43 14.41
CA ASN A 118 -4.26 19.61 14.44
C ASN A 118 -4.31 18.71 13.22
N VAL A 119 -4.18 17.39 13.39
CA VAL A 119 -4.18 16.45 12.28
C VAL A 119 -4.94 15.15 12.63
N VAL A 120 -5.64 14.60 11.64
CA VAL A 120 -6.23 13.28 11.66
C VAL A 120 -5.67 12.47 10.49
N GLY A 121 -5.26 11.23 10.75
CA GLY A 121 -4.71 10.30 9.77
C GLY A 121 -5.76 9.38 9.17
N VAL A 122 -5.60 9.06 7.87
CA VAL A 122 -6.38 8.01 7.20
C VAL A 122 -5.39 7.01 6.58
N PRO A 123 -5.46 5.72 6.99
CA PRO A 123 -4.50 4.71 6.56
C PRO A 123 -4.72 4.34 5.10
N LYS A 124 -3.68 4.49 4.28
CA LYS A 124 -3.67 4.19 2.86
C LYS A 124 -2.38 3.47 2.49
N THR A 125 -2.49 2.21 2.11
CA THR A 125 -1.40 1.45 1.49
C THR A 125 -1.98 0.24 0.77
N ILE A 126 -1.36 -0.19 -0.33
CA ILE A 126 -1.71 -1.47 -0.96
C ILE A 126 -1.06 -2.65 -0.24
N ASP A 127 -0.03 -2.41 0.57
CA ASP A 127 0.76 -3.46 1.22
C ASP A 127 0.07 -4.02 2.48
N ASN A 128 -1.00 -3.36 2.97
CA ASN A 128 -1.74 -3.71 4.20
C ASN A 128 -0.84 -3.84 5.45
N ASP A 129 0.19 -3.02 5.52
CA ASP A 129 1.30 -3.09 6.48
C ASP A 129 1.22 -2.08 7.63
N LEU A 130 0.10 -1.35 7.78
CA LEU A 130 -0.13 -0.43 8.91
C LEU A 130 -0.77 -1.14 10.09
N SER A 131 -0.19 -0.97 11.27
CA SER A 131 -0.70 -1.51 12.53
C SER A 131 -2.02 -0.84 12.97
N GLY A 132 -2.75 -1.52 13.85
CA GLY A 132 -3.99 -1.01 14.44
C GLY A 132 -5.21 -1.02 13.52
N THR A 133 -5.06 -1.37 12.25
CA THR A 133 -6.16 -1.55 11.30
C THR A 133 -6.13 -2.93 10.66
N ASP A 134 -7.28 -3.58 10.54
CA ASP A 134 -7.37 -4.91 9.93
C ASP A 134 -7.07 -4.85 8.42
N TYR A 135 -7.62 -3.85 7.73
CA TYR A 135 -7.40 -3.62 6.31
C TYR A 135 -7.16 -2.14 6.01
N THR A 136 -6.26 -1.89 5.07
CA THR A 136 -6.09 -0.58 4.43
C THR A 136 -6.77 -0.59 3.08
N PHE A 137 -7.38 0.53 2.67
CA PHE A 137 -7.94 0.60 1.31
C PHE A 137 -6.83 0.68 0.25
N GLY A 138 -7.13 0.13 -0.91
CA GLY A 138 -6.20 -0.10 -2.00
C GLY A 138 -5.62 -1.51 -2.03
N PHE A 139 -5.58 -2.19 -0.89
CA PHE A 139 -5.10 -3.56 -0.77
C PHE A 139 -5.99 -4.56 -1.52
N ASP A 140 -7.30 -4.54 -1.29
CA ASP A 140 -8.24 -5.45 -1.96
C ASP A 140 -8.18 -5.31 -3.50
N THR A 141 -8.08 -4.08 -4.00
CA THR A 141 -7.90 -3.84 -5.43
C THR A 141 -6.57 -4.39 -5.94
N ALA A 142 -5.47 -4.20 -5.21
CA ALA A 142 -4.16 -4.72 -5.60
C ALA A 142 -4.14 -6.26 -5.63
N VAL A 143 -4.75 -6.91 -4.63
CA VAL A 143 -4.94 -8.37 -4.60
C VAL A 143 -5.78 -8.82 -5.79
N ASN A 144 -6.90 -8.17 -6.08
CA ASN A 144 -7.76 -8.52 -7.21
C ASN A 144 -7.02 -8.43 -8.55
N ILE A 145 -6.24 -7.35 -8.78
CA ILE A 145 -5.42 -7.17 -9.99
C ILE A 145 -4.37 -8.29 -10.10
N ALA A 146 -3.70 -8.63 -9.00
CA ALA A 146 -2.71 -9.70 -8.99
C ALA A 146 -3.37 -11.06 -9.25
N THR A 147 -4.51 -11.35 -8.65
CA THR A 147 -5.29 -12.58 -8.87
C THR A 147 -5.74 -12.71 -10.32
N GLU A 148 -6.30 -11.64 -10.92
CA GLU A 148 -6.68 -11.64 -12.34
C GLU A 148 -5.48 -11.89 -13.28
N ALA A 149 -4.29 -11.41 -12.92
CA ALA A 149 -3.07 -11.70 -13.68
C ALA A 149 -2.67 -13.17 -13.56
N ILE A 150 -2.73 -13.74 -12.35
CA ILE A 150 -2.43 -15.16 -12.07
C ILE A 150 -3.40 -16.06 -12.83
N ASP A 151 -4.71 -15.78 -12.80
CA ASP A 151 -5.74 -16.55 -13.51
C ASP A 151 -5.45 -16.65 -15.01
N ARG A 152 -4.98 -15.57 -15.63
CA ARG A 152 -4.60 -15.55 -17.05
C ARG A 152 -3.37 -16.38 -17.36
N LEU A 153 -2.48 -16.55 -16.37
CA LEU A 153 -1.22 -17.25 -16.54
C LEU A 153 -1.35 -18.77 -16.45
N HIS A 154 -2.35 -19.31 -15.78
CA HIS A 154 -2.58 -20.76 -15.69
C HIS A 154 -2.65 -21.42 -17.07
N THR A 155 -3.48 -20.90 -17.96
CA THR A 155 -3.66 -21.48 -19.30
C THR A 155 -2.40 -21.42 -20.15
N THR A 156 -1.60 -20.37 -20.02
CA THR A 156 -0.33 -20.27 -20.75
C THR A 156 0.77 -21.14 -20.13
N ALA A 157 0.78 -21.26 -18.79
CA ALA A 157 1.69 -22.19 -18.10
C ALA A 157 1.45 -23.63 -18.54
N GLU A 158 0.20 -24.07 -18.55
CA GLU A 158 -0.21 -25.41 -19.01
C GLU A 158 0.12 -25.64 -20.48
N SER A 159 -0.23 -24.69 -21.36
CA SER A 159 -0.03 -24.85 -22.82
C SER A 159 1.44 -24.99 -23.21
N HIS A 160 2.33 -24.40 -22.45
CA HIS A 160 3.76 -24.42 -22.73
C HIS A 160 4.57 -25.31 -21.78
N HIS A 161 3.94 -25.92 -20.78
CA HIS A 161 4.61 -26.72 -19.74
C HIS A 161 5.75 -25.93 -19.06
N ARG A 162 5.50 -24.65 -18.70
CA ARG A 162 6.47 -23.72 -18.13
C ARG A 162 6.14 -23.37 -16.69
N VAL A 163 7.17 -23.17 -15.90
CA VAL A 163 7.05 -22.51 -14.59
C VAL A 163 6.83 -21.01 -14.81
N LEU A 164 5.82 -20.44 -14.20
CA LEU A 164 5.61 -18.99 -14.20
C LEU A 164 5.84 -18.43 -12.80
N VAL A 165 6.73 -17.45 -12.71
CA VAL A 165 7.05 -16.73 -11.47
C VAL A 165 6.41 -15.35 -11.56
N VAL A 166 5.43 -15.07 -10.72
CA VAL A 166 4.69 -13.80 -10.68
C VAL A 166 5.25 -12.95 -9.55
N GLU A 167 5.97 -11.88 -9.90
CA GLU A 167 6.47 -10.93 -8.93
C GLU A 167 5.40 -9.87 -8.64
N VAL A 168 5.04 -9.74 -7.37
CA VAL A 168 4.06 -8.77 -6.86
C VAL A 168 4.74 -7.77 -5.93
N MET A 169 4.08 -6.62 -5.70
CA MET A 169 4.52 -5.64 -4.72
C MET A 169 4.40 -6.19 -3.30
N GLY A 170 5.09 -5.57 -2.37
CA GLY A 170 5.20 -5.97 -0.97
C GLY A 170 6.66 -5.92 -0.54
N ARG A 171 7.06 -4.80 0.09
CA ARG A 171 8.46 -4.57 0.48
C ARG A 171 8.84 -5.33 1.75
N HIS A 172 8.09 -5.09 2.80
CA HIS A 172 8.34 -5.60 4.15
C HIS A 172 7.24 -6.54 4.63
N ALA A 173 6.10 -6.54 3.93
CA ALA A 173 4.95 -7.39 4.23
C ALA A 173 4.47 -8.12 2.97
N GLY A 174 4.27 -9.41 3.09
CA GLY A 174 3.89 -10.31 1.99
C GLY A 174 2.40 -10.47 1.79
N TRP A 175 1.57 -9.58 2.30
CA TRP A 175 0.11 -9.71 2.26
C TRP A 175 -0.46 -9.84 0.86
N ILE A 176 0.04 -9.07 -0.13
CA ILE A 176 -0.43 -9.16 -1.52
C ILE A 176 -0.07 -10.54 -2.09
N ALA A 177 1.18 -10.99 -1.89
CA ALA A 177 1.63 -12.29 -2.38
C ALA A 177 0.82 -13.44 -1.77
N LEU A 178 0.58 -13.39 -0.45
CA LEU A 178 -0.20 -14.39 0.26
C LEU A 178 -1.64 -14.45 -0.25
N HIS A 179 -2.33 -13.32 -0.27
CA HIS A 179 -3.76 -13.29 -0.65
C HIS A 179 -3.96 -13.58 -2.14
N ALA A 180 -3.16 -12.97 -3.03
CA ALA A 180 -3.25 -13.22 -4.46
C ALA A 180 -2.79 -14.65 -4.83
N GLY A 181 -1.78 -15.18 -4.14
CA GLY A 181 -1.33 -16.55 -4.32
C GLY A 181 -2.38 -17.57 -3.93
N LEU A 182 -3.01 -17.41 -2.76
CA LEU A 182 -4.11 -18.27 -2.31
C LEU A 182 -5.32 -18.17 -3.25
N ALA A 183 -5.75 -16.94 -3.58
CA ALA A 183 -6.91 -16.72 -4.42
C ALA A 183 -6.69 -17.18 -5.87
N GLY A 184 -5.48 -17.01 -6.40
CA GLY A 184 -5.11 -17.41 -7.76
C GLY A 184 -4.59 -18.84 -7.88
N GLY A 185 -4.60 -19.65 -6.81
CA GLY A 185 -4.17 -21.05 -6.84
C GLY A 185 -2.68 -21.24 -7.13
N ALA A 186 -1.82 -20.38 -6.60
CA ALA A 186 -0.37 -20.54 -6.71
C ALA A 186 0.11 -21.79 -5.96
N ASN A 187 1.12 -22.46 -6.51
CA ASN A 187 1.69 -23.68 -5.94
C ASN A 187 2.81 -23.39 -4.94
N VAL A 188 3.38 -22.19 -4.98
CA VAL A 188 4.35 -21.68 -4.01
C VAL A 188 4.11 -20.19 -3.84
N VAL A 189 4.14 -19.72 -2.61
CA VAL A 189 4.05 -18.29 -2.26
C VAL A 189 5.30 -17.92 -1.46
N LEU A 190 6.02 -16.89 -1.87
CA LEU A 190 7.25 -16.45 -1.22
C LEU A 190 7.08 -15.01 -0.71
N ILE A 191 7.31 -14.82 0.57
CA ILE A 191 7.07 -13.55 1.28
C ILE A 191 8.33 -13.06 2.01
N PRO A 192 8.46 -11.77 2.31
CA PRO A 192 9.62 -11.22 3.01
C PRO A 192 9.84 -11.81 4.41
N GLU A 193 8.75 -12.13 5.10
CA GLU A 193 8.75 -12.60 6.49
C GLU A 193 9.31 -14.01 6.64
N GLN A 194 9.28 -14.81 5.56
CA GLN A 194 9.75 -16.19 5.55
C GLN A 194 10.86 -16.36 4.50
N PRO A 195 12.14 -16.27 4.88
CA PRO A 195 13.24 -16.52 3.97
C PRO A 195 13.13 -17.91 3.32
N PHE A 196 13.16 -17.96 1.99
CA PHE A 196 12.92 -19.18 1.24
C PHE A 196 14.20 -19.95 0.91
N ASP A 197 14.07 -21.26 0.83
CA ASP A 197 15.09 -22.18 0.34
C ASP A 197 14.81 -22.51 -1.12
N ILE A 198 15.75 -22.17 -2.03
CA ILE A 198 15.59 -22.41 -3.46
C ILE A 198 15.51 -23.90 -3.80
N ASP A 199 16.19 -24.78 -3.06
CA ASP A 199 16.12 -26.22 -3.30
C ASP A 199 14.75 -26.78 -2.93
N ALA A 200 14.13 -26.28 -1.86
CA ALA A 200 12.75 -26.62 -1.52
C ALA A 200 11.76 -26.14 -2.59
N VAL A 201 11.93 -24.92 -3.12
CA VAL A 201 11.11 -24.40 -4.22
C VAL A 201 11.25 -25.29 -5.47
N CYS A 202 12.47 -25.69 -5.84
CA CYS A 202 12.71 -26.59 -6.97
C CYS A 202 12.08 -27.97 -6.76
N ALA A 203 12.11 -28.51 -5.54
CA ALA A 203 11.47 -29.79 -5.21
C ALA A 203 9.94 -29.72 -5.40
N HIS A 204 9.29 -28.62 -4.99
CA HIS A 204 7.87 -28.38 -5.25
C HIS A 204 7.57 -28.31 -6.76
N VAL A 205 8.42 -27.58 -7.53
CA VAL A 205 8.28 -27.52 -8.99
C VAL A 205 8.36 -28.90 -9.63
N GLU A 206 9.37 -29.69 -9.28
CA GLU A 206 9.55 -31.05 -9.83
C GLU A 206 8.38 -31.97 -9.47
N HIS A 207 7.88 -31.89 -8.23
CA HIS A 207 6.73 -32.67 -7.80
C HIS A 207 5.48 -32.36 -8.62
N ARG A 208 5.20 -31.07 -8.87
CA ARG A 208 4.05 -30.64 -9.71
C ARG A 208 4.12 -31.15 -11.14
N PHE A 209 5.30 -31.14 -11.75
CA PHE A 209 5.47 -31.70 -13.10
C PHE A 209 5.20 -33.21 -13.19
N GLN A 210 5.25 -33.94 -12.08
CA GLN A 210 4.87 -35.37 -12.06
C GLN A 210 3.35 -35.56 -12.21
N THR A 211 2.56 -34.56 -11.83
CA THR A 211 1.08 -34.58 -11.93
C THR A 211 0.54 -33.88 -13.18
N HIS A 212 1.42 -33.49 -14.11
CA HIS A 212 1.12 -32.82 -15.39
C HIS A 212 0.63 -31.36 -15.27
N TYR A 213 0.83 -30.70 -14.13
CA TYR A 213 0.51 -29.31 -13.97
C TYR A 213 1.76 -28.44 -13.96
N ALA A 214 1.77 -27.39 -14.78
CA ALA A 214 2.82 -26.39 -14.77
C ALA A 214 2.63 -25.46 -13.57
N PRO A 215 3.61 -25.32 -12.65
CA PRO A 215 3.41 -24.57 -11.42
C PRO A 215 3.46 -23.06 -11.64
N ILE A 216 2.67 -22.34 -10.84
CA ILE A 216 2.75 -20.91 -10.67
C ILE A 216 3.33 -20.62 -9.29
N ILE A 217 4.33 -19.76 -9.27
CA ILE A 217 4.99 -19.27 -8.06
C ILE A 217 4.67 -17.78 -7.93
N VAL A 218 4.15 -17.34 -6.81
CA VAL A 218 3.95 -15.93 -6.50
C VAL A 218 5.04 -15.49 -5.53
N VAL A 219 5.76 -14.43 -5.86
CA VAL A 219 6.87 -13.91 -5.05
C VAL A 219 6.68 -12.42 -4.80
N SER A 220 6.77 -12.02 -3.54
CA SER A 220 6.82 -10.61 -3.15
C SER A 220 8.16 -10.00 -3.53
N GLU A 221 8.19 -8.75 -4.03
CA GLU A 221 9.42 -8.05 -4.42
C GLU A 221 10.46 -7.96 -3.28
N GLY A 222 10.02 -8.05 -2.03
CA GLY A 222 10.85 -8.06 -0.83
C GLY A 222 11.24 -9.44 -0.32
N ALA A 223 10.85 -10.52 -1.00
CA ALA A 223 11.20 -11.87 -0.59
C ALA A 223 12.72 -12.13 -0.60
N VAL A 224 13.19 -12.90 0.38
CA VAL A 224 14.62 -13.08 0.66
C VAL A 224 15.00 -14.55 0.59
N PRO A 225 16.01 -14.94 -0.20
CA PRO A 225 16.60 -16.27 -0.11
C PRO A 225 17.34 -16.48 1.23
N LYS A 226 17.29 -17.69 1.80
CA LYS A 226 17.99 -18.04 3.06
C LYS A 226 19.50 -17.81 2.99
N ASP A 227 20.10 -18.08 1.82
CA ASP A 227 21.53 -17.98 1.59
C ASP A 227 21.96 -16.63 1.00
N SER A 228 21.25 -15.54 1.30
CA SER A 228 21.62 -14.24 0.75
C SER A 228 22.77 -13.60 1.53
N ASP A 229 23.85 -13.22 0.81
CA ASP A 229 25.04 -12.56 1.37
C ASP A 229 24.86 -11.07 1.68
N THR A 230 23.67 -10.51 1.48
CA THR A 230 23.39 -9.09 1.74
C THR A 230 22.71 -8.90 3.10
N GLU A 231 23.09 -7.84 3.82
CA GLU A 231 22.54 -7.50 5.14
C GLU A 231 21.00 -7.44 5.19
N SER A 232 20.36 -7.09 4.06
CA SER A 232 18.89 -7.11 3.91
C SER A 232 18.36 -8.32 3.14
N GLY A 233 19.23 -9.09 2.45
CA GLY A 233 18.83 -10.23 1.60
C GLY A 233 18.01 -9.87 0.35
N MET A 234 17.46 -8.67 0.28
CA MET A 234 16.54 -8.24 -0.78
C MET A 234 17.26 -7.98 -2.10
N THR A 235 16.58 -8.28 -3.21
CA THR A 235 17.10 -7.99 -4.56
C THR A 235 16.85 -6.51 -4.89
N LEU A 236 17.93 -5.76 -5.08
CA LEU A 236 17.89 -4.32 -5.35
C LEU A 236 17.98 -4.04 -6.85
N LEU A 237 17.11 -3.19 -7.38
CA LEU A 237 17.20 -2.65 -8.74
C LEU A 237 18.25 -1.55 -8.84
N THR A 238 18.32 -0.67 -7.83
CA THR A 238 19.33 0.41 -7.75
C THR A 238 19.71 0.63 -6.29
N GLY A 239 20.93 1.12 -6.05
CA GLY A 239 21.39 1.51 -4.71
C GLY A 239 20.90 2.91 -4.26
N GLU A 240 20.13 3.62 -5.08
CA GLU A 240 19.62 4.96 -4.75
C GLU A 240 18.47 4.86 -3.76
N LYS A 241 18.48 5.75 -2.78
CA LYS A 241 17.44 5.88 -1.75
C LYS A 241 16.56 7.10 -2.02
N ASP A 242 15.26 6.96 -1.75
CA ASP A 242 14.33 8.08 -1.77
C ASP A 242 14.44 8.97 -0.52
N ALA A 243 13.59 10.02 -0.42
CA ALA A 243 13.60 10.97 0.70
C ALA A 243 13.27 10.34 2.07
N PHE A 244 12.70 9.14 2.11
CA PHE A 244 12.44 8.39 3.34
C PHE A 244 13.51 7.34 3.62
N GLY A 245 14.40 7.05 2.67
CA GLY A 245 15.50 6.11 2.83
C GLY A 245 15.26 4.74 2.16
N HIS A 246 14.16 4.59 1.44
CA HIS A 246 13.82 3.35 0.75
C HIS A 246 14.60 3.17 -0.54
N VAL A 247 15.20 2.00 -0.74
CA VAL A 247 15.84 1.59 -2.00
C VAL A 247 14.79 1.01 -2.98
N ARG A 248 15.09 1.02 -4.27
CA ARG A 248 14.20 0.37 -5.26
C ARG A 248 14.44 -1.13 -5.25
N LEU A 249 13.37 -1.89 -4.97
CA LEU A 249 13.34 -3.35 -5.04
C LEU A 249 12.84 -3.83 -6.39
N GLY A 250 13.06 -5.11 -6.68
CA GLY A 250 12.51 -5.83 -7.83
C GLY A 250 13.54 -6.70 -8.52
N GLY A 251 13.07 -7.56 -9.43
CA GLY A 251 13.91 -8.51 -10.17
C GLY A 251 14.15 -9.81 -9.43
N ILE A 252 13.54 -10.02 -8.26
CA ILE A 252 13.59 -11.32 -7.57
C ILE A 252 12.89 -12.41 -8.41
N GLY A 253 11.81 -12.07 -9.10
CA GLY A 253 11.11 -12.97 -10.00
C GLY A 253 11.99 -13.46 -11.16
N ASP A 254 12.73 -12.55 -11.81
CA ASP A 254 13.68 -12.92 -12.87
C ASP A 254 14.82 -13.78 -12.34
N ARG A 255 15.37 -13.43 -11.17
CA ARG A 255 16.42 -14.23 -10.52
C ARG A 255 15.90 -15.63 -10.20
N LEU A 256 14.74 -15.73 -9.58
CA LEU A 256 14.11 -16.99 -9.19
C LEU A 256 13.81 -17.86 -10.42
N ALA A 257 13.26 -17.30 -11.50
CA ALA A 257 13.01 -18.03 -12.74
C ALA A 257 14.30 -18.65 -13.32
N LYS A 258 15.40 -17.88 -13.37
CA LYS A 258 16.72 -18.38 -13.84
C LYS A 258 17.28 -19.50 -12.96
N GLU A 259 17.18 -19.36 -11.65
CA GLU A 259 17.63 -20.37 -10.69
C GLU A 259 16.83 -21.68 -10.83
N ILE A 260 15.50 -21.59 -10.96
CA ILE A 260 14.63 -22.74 -11.18
C ILE A 260 14.98 -23.43 -12.50
N GLU A 261 15.13 -22.68 -13.61
CA GLU A 261 15.49 -23.25 -14.92
C GLU A 261 16.85 -23.95 -14.88
N ALA A 262 17.83 -23.34 -14.21
CA ALA A 262 19.19 -23.90 -14.09
C ALA A 262 19.22 -25.20 -13.27
N ARG A 263 18.41 -25.31 -12.18
CA ARG A 263 18.43 -26.46 -11.27
C ARG A 263 17.54 -27.61 -11.72
N THR A 264 16.37 -27.30 -12.30
CA THR A 264 15.36 -28.32 -12.67
C THR A 264 15.37 -28.67 -14.15
N GLY A 265 16.01 -27.86 -15.01
CA GLY A 265 15.92 -28.00 -16.47
C GLY A 265 14.52 -27.68 -17.03
N LYS A 266 13.59 -27.16 -16.21
CA LYS A 266 12.25 -26.75 -16.64
C LYS A 266 12.28 -25.30 -17.06
N GLU A 267 11.73 -25.01 -18.24
CA GLU A 267 11.63 -23.63 -18.72
C GLU A 267 10.83 -22.78 -17.71
N ALA A 268 11.41 -21.67 -17.26
CA ALA A 268 10.79 -20.76 -16.31
C ALA A 268 10.77 -19.33 -16.84
N ARG A 269 9.71 -18.57 -16.57
CA ARG A 269 9.57 -17.17 -16.97
C ARG A 269 9.01 -16.35 -15.81
N ALA A 270 9.54 -15.14 -15.68
CA ALA A 270 9.01 -14.17 -14.72
C ALA A 270 7.97 -13.24 -15.38
N VAL A 271 6.99 -12.87 -14.60
CA VAL A 271 6.00 -11.83 -14.91
C VAL A 271 6.00 -10.85 -13.75
N VAL A 272 6.53 -9.65 -13.99
CA VAL A 272 6.61 -8.60 -12.97
C VAL A 272 5.39 -7.69 -13.09
N LEU A 273 4.46 -7.73 -12.11
CA LEU A 273 3.25 -6.91 -12.16
C LEU A 273 3.53 -5.44 -11.87
N GLY A 274 4.44 -5.15 -10.94
CA GLY A 274 4.87 -3.78 -10.64
C GLY A 274 3.70 -2.82 -10.41
N HIS A 275 3.79 -1.63 -10.98
CA HIS A 275 2.86 -0.51 -10.73
C HIS A 275 1.43 -0.71 -11.26
N ILE A 276 1.13 -1.75 -12.06
CA ILE A 276 -0.27 -2.02 -12.43
C ILE A 276 -1.14 -2.32 -11.21
N GLN A 277 -0.56 -2.84 -10.14
CA GLN A 277 -1.22 -3.12 -8.86
C GLN A 277 -1.66 -1.84 -8.11
N ARG A 278 -1.10 -0.68 -8.46
CA ARG A 278 -1.47 0.63 -7.88
C ARG A 278 -2.57 1.35 -8.65
N GLY A 279 -2.85 0.90 -9.87
CA GLY A 279 -3.76 1.58 -10.78
C GLY A 279 -5.17 1.03 -10.78
N GLY A 280 -5.96 1.57 -11.70
CA GLY A 280 -7.30 1.07 -11.97
C GLY A 280 -8.40 1.59 -11.06
N THR A 281 -9.60 1.09 -11.31
CA THR A 281 -10.80 1.42 -10.56
C THR A 281 -10.84 0.65 -9.26
N PRO A 282 -11.09 1.29 -8.09
CA PRO A 282 -11.18 0.59 -6.82
C PRO A 282 -12.33 -0.43 -6.83
N THR A 283 -12.10 -1.59 -6.21
CA THR A 283 -13.15 -2.60 -5.96
C THR A 283 -14.29 -2.02 -5.12
N ALA A 284 -15.41 -2.72 -5.07
CA ALA A 284 -16.51 -2.32 -4.19
C ALA A 284 -16.08 -2.27 -2.71
N PHE A 285 -15.24 -3.22 -2.28
CA PHE A 285 -14.71 -3.24 -0.91
C PHE A 285 -13.91 -1.97 -0.61
N ASP A 286 -12.92 -1.64 -1.44
CA ASP A 286 -12.07 -0.45 -1.24
C ASP A 286 -12.87 0.85 -1.32
N ARG A 287 -13.88 0.96 -2.20
CA ARG A 287 -14.76 2.14 -2.25
C ARG A 287 -15.54 2.33 -0.95
N VAL A 288 -16.10 1.25 -0.40
CA VAL A 288 -16.87 1.29 0.84
C VAL A 288 -15.96 1.58 2.02
N LEU A 289 -14.83 0.87 2.15
CA LEU A 289 -13.87 1.08 3.23
C LEU A 289 -13.31 2.51 3.21
N ALA A 290 -12.82 2.98 2.08
CA ALA A 290 -12.30 4.34 1.92
C ALA A 290 -13.35 5.41 2.24
N THR A 291 -14.62 5.20 1.82
CA THR A 291 -15.72 6.09 2.17
C THR A 291 -15.96 6.12 3.68
N ARG A 292 -16.02 4.96 4.34
CA ARG A 292 -16.23 4.86 5.80
C ARG A 292 -15.11 5.52 6.60
N LEU A 293 -13.85 5.27 6.21
CA LEU A 293 -12.69 5.92 6.83
C LEU A 293 -12.73 7.45 6.64
N GLY A 294 -13.08 7.93 5.44
CA GLY A 294 -13.24 9.35 5.19
C GLY A 294 -14.35 10.01 6.04
N LEU A 295 -15.49 9.33 6.20
CA LEU A 295 -16.57 9.81 7.07
C LEU A 295 -16.14 9.89 8.54
N ALA A 296 -15.43 8.87 9.04
CA ALA A 296 -14.93 8.86 10.41
C ALA A 296 -13.83 9.90 10.66
N ALA A 297 -12.97 10.15 9.65
CA ALA A 297 -11.92 11.15 9.75
C ALA A 297 -12.49 12.58 9.88
N ILE A 298 -13.52 12.91 9.11
CA ILE A 298 -14.15 14.23 9.22
C ILE A 298 -14.95 14.37 10.52
N ASP A 299 -15.52 13.28 11.05
CA ASP A 299 -16.15 13.28 12.37
C ASP A 299 -15.12 13.59 13.46
N ALA A 300 -13.96 12.93 13.42
CA ALA A 300 -12.87 13.19 14.37
C ALA A 300 -12.43 14.67 14.34
N VAL A 301 -12.26 15.23 13.14
CA VAL A 301 -11.90 16.67 13.00
C VAL A 301 -13.01 17.57 13.57
N HIS A 302 -14.29 17.28 13.28
CA HIS A 302 -15.41 18.08 13.78
C HIS A 302 -15.51 18.08 15.30
N GLU A 303 -15.25 16.94 15.93
CA GLU A 303 -15.24 16.74 17.37
C GLU A 303 -13.97 17.24 18.06
N GLY A 304 -12.95 17.64 17.31
CA GLY A 304 -11.66 18.08 17.85
C GLY A 304 -10.78 16.95 18.36
N ASP A 305 -11.04 15.68 17.93
CA ASP A 305 -10.29 14.48 18.31
C ASP A 305 -9.06 14.31 17.41
N PHE A 306 -8.07 15.18 17.62
CA PHE A 306 -6.83 15.23 16.83
C PHE A 306 -5.77 14.25 17.33
N GLY A 307 -4.75 14.00 16.52
CA GLY A 307 -3.70 13.04 16.83
C GLY A 307 -4.15 11.58 16.65
N LYS A 308 -5.30 11.38 16.01
CA LYS A 308 -5.90 10.07 15.78
C LYS A 308 -5.75 9.61 14.33
N MET A 309 -5.68 8.29 14.15
CA MET A 309 -5.87 7.60 12.87
C MET A 309 -7.20 6.86 12.92
N VAL A 310 -7.98 6.97 11.86
CA VAL A 310 -9.18 6.13 11.70
C VAL A 310 -8.76 4.73 11.24
N ALA A 311 -9.33 3.68 11.81
CA ALA A 311 -8.90 2.31 11.61
C ALA A 311 -10.10 1.36 11.48
N LEU A 312 -10.01 0.37 10.60
CA LEU A 312 -10.97 -0.73 10.57
C LEU A 312 -10.60 -1.75 11.65
N GLN A 313 -11.51 -2.03 12.56
CA GLN A 313 -11.39 -3.08 13.57
C GLN A 313 -12.66 -3.94 13.55
N GLY A 314 -12.53 -5.18 13.11
CA GLY A 314 -13.67 -6.04 12.81
C GLY A 314 -14.57 -5.42 11.72
N THR A 315 -15.77 -5.05 12.07
CA THR A 315 -16.75 -4.40 11.18
C THR A 315 -16.91 -2.90 11.41
N SER A 316 -16.23 -2.34 12.42
CA SER A 316 -16.39 -0.96 12.86
C SER A 316 -15.18 -0.10 12.48
N ILE A 317 -15.39 1.20 12.32
CA ILE A 317 -14.29 2.16 12.22
C ILE A 317 -14.03 2.72 13.62
N ALA A 318 -12.83 2.45 14.13
CA ALA A 318 -12.32 2.99 15.39
C ALA A 318 -11.43 4.21 15.15
N ARG A 319 -11.07 4.90 16.22
CA ARG A 319 -10.03 5.93 16.26
C ARG A 319 -8.94 5.47 17.20
N ILE A 320 -7.73 5.34 16.71
CA ILE A 320 -6.55 4.96 17.49
C ILE A 320 -5.54 6.11 17.46
N ASP A 321 -4.57 6.11 18.34
CA ASP A 321 -3.51 7.12 18.28
C ASP A 321 -2.67 6.97 17.01
N LEU A 322 -2.29 8.09 16.37
CA LEU A 322 -1.47 8.07 15.16
C LEU A 322 -0.18 7.26 15.34
N VAL A 323 0.42 7.34 16.53
CA VAL A 323 1.64 6.61 16.86
C VAL A 323 1.44 5.09 16.84
N GLU A 324 0.27 4.60 17.21
CA GLU A 324 -0.05 3.16 17.17
C GLU A 324 -0.08 2.63 15.73
N GLY A 325 -0.63 3.44 14.80
CA GLY A 325 -0.70 3.09 13.38
C GLY A 325 0.64 3.16 12.64
N THR A 326 1.64 3.87 13.21
CA THR A 326 2.94 4.13 12.57
C THR A 326 4.13 3.57 13.34
N GLY A 327 3.89 2.90 14.48
CA GLY A 327 4.96 2.42 15.37
C GLY A 327 5.63 1.14 14.90
N GLU A 328 4.83 0.17 14.48
CA GLU A 328 5.31 -1.14 14.02
C GLU A 328 4.62 -1.51 12.70
N LEU A 329 5.30 -2.25 11.84
CA LEU A 329 4.71 -2.78 10.62
C LEU A 329 3.86 -4.00 10.92
N LYS A 330 2.68 -4.08 10.32
CA LYS A 330 1.83 -5.27 10.32
C LYS A 330 2.32 -6.25 9.26
N VAL A 331 3.04 -7.25 9.68
CA VAL A 331 3.59 -8.32 8.85
C VAL A 331 2.67 -9.54 8.82
N VAL A 332 2.91 -10.45 7.87
CA VAL A 332 2.21 -11.73 7.80
C VAL A 332 2.67 -12.65 8.93
N GLU A 333 1.73 -13.04 9.77
CA GLU A 333 1.98 -13.96 10.87
C GLU A 333 2.24 -15.38 10.36
N PRO A 334 3.08 -16.19 11.05
CA PRO A 334 3.41 -17.56 10.62
C PRO A 334 2.17 -18.45 10.42
N GLU A 335 1.15 -18.29 11.27
CA GLU A 335 -0.10 -19.04 11.20
C GLU A 335 -0.89 -18.73 9.91
N ARG A 336 -0.87 -17.47 9.47
CA ARG A 336 -1.50 -17.05 8.20
C ARG A 336 -0.73 -17.57 7.00
N TYR A 337 0.59 -17.61 7.07
CA TYR A 337 1.41 -18.16 6.00
C TYR A 337 1.23 -19.68 5.87
N ALA A 338 1.13 -20.38 6.99
CA ALA A 338 0.88 -21.83 7.03
C ALA A 338 -0.40 -22.25 6.27
N GLU A 339 -1.40 -21.37 6.15
CA GLU A 339 -2.58 -21.63 5.32
C GLU A 339 -2.23 -21.81 3.84
N ALA A 340 -1.24 -21.06 3.33
CA ALA A 340 -0.78 -21.20 1.94
C ALA A 340 0.09 -22.44 1.75
N GLU A 341 0.91 -22.79 2.75
CA GLU A 341 1.80 -23.95 2.67
C GLU A 341 1.06 -25.28 2.47
N VAL A 342 -0.22 -25.37 2.85
CA VAL A 342 -1.09 -26.53 2.61
C VAL A 342 -1.21 -26.85 1.10
N PHE A 343 -1.04 -25.83 0.24
CA PHE A 343 -1.20 -25.95 -1.20
C PHE A 343 0.13 -26.03 -1.97
N PHE A 344 1.26 -26.02 -1.24
CA PHE A 344 2.58 -26.12 -1.86
C PHE A 344 2.83 -27.56 -2.36
N GLY A 345 3.39 -27.69 -3.56
CA GLY A 345 3.76 -28.95 -4.17
C GLY A 345 2.78 -29.56 -5.19
#